data_2b4bcae307a404f08b3a578f0ec4a2ee
#
_entry.id   2b4bcae307a404f08b3a578f0ec4a2ee
#
_cell.length_a   1.000
_cell.length_b   1.000
_cell.length_c   1.000
_cell.angle_alpha   90.00
_cell.angle_beta   90.00
_cell.angle_gamma   90.00
#
_symmetry.space_group_name_H-M   'P 1'
#
loop_
_entity.id
_entity.type
_entity.pdbx_description
1 polymer ?
#
loop_
_entity_poly.entity_id
_entity_poly.type
_entity_poly.pdbx_seq_one_letter_code
_entity_poly.pdbx_strand_id
1 'polypeptide(L)'
;TFQLIEQVAGRAGRAELDGRVMVQTYEADSPAIRAAAAYDRASFLRAELPKRKVLGYPPYVRMANVLVWGKREEAVQRAAEELEEQLRALVRDFAGEGFTVLPAGPCVLEKLRGTYRWHVVVKCRPDDDIARLLSRLFRTRKADTEVNVAVDVDPNDLL
;
A
#
# COMPACT_ATOMS: atom_id res chain seq x y z
N THR A 1 10.53 0.15 6.52
CA THR A 1 11.86 -0.17 7.10
C THR A 1 12.28 0.86 8.14
N PHE A 2 12.45 2.16 7.81
CA PHE A 2 12.90 3.21 8.74
C PHE A 2 12.07 3.26 10.04
N GLN A 3 10.74 3.39 9.94
CA GLN A 3 9.82 3.43 11.09
C GLN A 3 9.90 2.17 11.97
N LEU A 4 10.03 0.99 11.37
CA LEU A 4 10.13 -0.25 12.14
C LEU A 4 11.42 -0.29 12.97
N ILE A 5 12.55 0.15 12.39
CA ILE A 5 13.82 0.22 13.12
C ILE A 5 13.72 1.23 14.27
N GLU A 6 13.16 2.44 14.04
CA GLU A 6 12.94 3.42 15.09
C GLU A 6 12.04 2.87 16.23
N GLN A 7 10.95 2.18 15.88
CA GLN A 7 10.04 1.59 16.87
C GLN A 7 10.72 0.52 17.74
N VAL A 8 11.55 -0.33 17.13
CA VAL A 8 12.29 -1.37 17.86
C VAL A 8 13.36 -0.72 18.72
N ALA A 9 14.12 0.24 18.17
CA ALA A 9 15.17 0.95 18.87
C ALA A 9 14.61 1.74 20.09
N GLY A 10 13.45 2.40 19.93
CA GLY A 10 12.78 3.10 21.03
C GLY A 10 12.27 2.19 22.16
N ARG A 11 12.23 0.86 21.93
CA ARG A 11 11.86 -0.12 22.97
C ARG A 11 13.06 -0.74 23.66
N ALA A 12 14.22 -0.72 23.04
CA ALA A 12 15.44 -1.35 23.56
C ALA A 12 16.10 -0.58 24.72
N GLY A 13 15.82 0.70 24.90
CA GLY A 13 16.42 1.57 25.91
C GLY A 13 15.51 1.93 27.09
N ARG A 14 14.68 1.02 27.58
CA ARG A 14 13.86 1.25 28.77
C ARG A 14 14.60 0.80 30.03
N ALA A 15 14.75 1.70 30.98
CA ALA A 15 15.51 1.60 32.23
C ALA A 15 17.02 1.94 32.07
N GLU A 16 17.77 1.92 33.15
CA GLU A 16 19.17 2.36 33.26
C GLU A 16 20.21 1.55 32.43
N LEU A 17 19.77 0.68 31.52
CA LEU A 17 20.64 -0.17 30.70
C LEU A 17 20.62 0.29 29.24
N ASP A 18 21.81 0.49 28.68
CA ASP A 18 21.98 0.76 27.25
C ASP A 18 21.45 -0.40 26.40
N GLY A 19 20.37 -0.15 25.67
CA GLY A 19 19.81 -1.12 24.74
C GLY A 19 20.61 -1.19 23.42
N ARG A 20 20.85 -2.40 22.94
CA ARG A 20 21.43 -2.61 21.61
C ARG A 20 20.40 -3.21 20.67
N VAL A 21 20.30 -2.66 19.45
CA VAL A 21 19.48 -3.21 18.37
C VAL A 21 20.38 -3.66 17.25
N MET A 22 20.23 -4.91 16.81
CA MET A 22 20.94 -5.45 15.67
C MET A 22 19.97 -5.59 14.50
N VAL A 23 20.33 -5.02 13.35
CA VAL A 23 19.56 -5.12 12.10
C VAL A 23 20.33 -6.01 11.14
N GLN A 24 19.73 -7.15 10.79
CA GLN A 24 20.28 -8.03 9.75
C GLN A 24 19.63 -7.70 8.42
N THR A 25 20.46 -7.44 7.41
CA THR A 25 20.00 -7.02 6.09
C THR A 25 21.00 -7.38 5.01
N TYR A 26 20.51 -7.56 3.77
CA TYR A 26 21.38 -7.70 2.59
C TYR A 26 21.82 -6.32 2.03
N GLU A 27 21.17 -5.22 2.44
CA GLU A 27 21.43 -3.86 1.96
C GLU A 27 21.75 -2.92 3.13
N ALA A 28 22.87 -3.14 3.80
CA ALA A 28 23.30 -2.34 4.96
C ALA A 28 23.45 -0.84 4.61
N ASP A 29 23.82 -0.54 3.36
CA ASP A 29 24.01 0.83 2.84
C ASP A 29 22.70 1.52 2.40
N SER A 30 21.55 0.86 2.54
CA SER A 30 20.25 1.47 2.26
C SER A 30 20.09 2.79 3.02
N PRO A 31 19.71 3.90 2.35
CA PRO A 31 19.53 5.21 3.00
C PRO A 31 18.58 5.15 4.21
N ALA A 32 17.56 4.31 4.15
CA ALA A 32 16.60 4.12 5.24
C ALA A 32 17.27 3.49 6.48
N ILE A 33 18.13 2.50 6.28
CA ILE A 33 18.84 1.80 7.38
C ILE A 33 19.90 2.70 7.99
N ARG A 34 20.69 3.36 7.14
CA ARG A 34 21.73 4.30 7.61
C ARG A 34 21.16 5.46 8.40
N ALA A 35 20.07 6.05 7.90
CA ALA A 35 19.41 7.14 8.59
C ALA A 35 18.78 6.68 9.92
N ALA A 36 18.18 5.48 9.95
CA ALA A 36 17.62 4.92 11.19
C ALA A 36 18.75 4.62 12.22
N ALA A 37 19.87 4.07 11.80
CA ALA A 37 21.03 3.82 12.67
C ALA A 37 21.64 5.12 13.26
N ALA A 38 21.57 6.21 12.50
CA ALA A 38 22.02 7.53 12.93
C ALA A 38 20.94 8.35 13.65
N TYR A 39 19.71 7.84 13.82
CA TYR A 39 18.55 8.58 14.28
C TYR A 39 18.28 9.87 13.47
N ASP A 40 18.71 9.90 12.20
CA ASP A 40 18.59 11.06 11.31
C ASP A 40 17.37 10.98 10.40
N ARG A 41 16.22 11.27 10.98
CA ARG A 41 14.93 11.33 10.26
C ARG A 41 14.94 12.38 9.15
N ALA A 42 15.64 13.49 9.35
CA ALA A 42 15.67 14.57 8.37
C ALA A 42 16.40 14.14 7.09
N SER A 43 17.53 13.45 7.21
CA SER A 43 18.25 12.89 6.04
C SER A 43 17.43 11.81 5.35
N PHE A 44 16.72 10.96 6.10
CA PHE A 44 15.79 9.98 5.51
C PHE A 44 14.71 10.68 4.67
N LEU A 45 14.02 11.68 5.21
CA LEU A 45 12.96 12.39 4.49
C LEU A 45 13.50 13.14 3.26
N ARG A 46 14.66 13.79 3.37
CA ARG A 46 15.30 14.47 2.22
C ARG A 46 15.62 13.51 1.07
N ALA A 47 15.98 12.27 1.37
CA ALA A 47 16.29 11.26 0.36
C ALA A 47 15.05 10.58 -0.22
N GLU A 48 14.02 10.39 0.61
CA GLU A 48 12.82 9.62 0.27
C GLU A 48 11.76 10.46 -0.45
N LEU A 49 11.47 11.66 0.03
CA LEU A 49 10.39 12.49 -0.49
C LEU A 49 10.50 12.81 -1.99
N PRO A 50 11.67 13.15 -2.55
CA PRO A 50 11.79 13.39 -3.99
C PRO A 50 11.43 12.16 -4.82
N LYS A 51 11.84 10.96 -4.37
CA LYS A 51 11.51 9.69 -5.04
C LYS A 51 10.00 9.43 -5.03
N ARG A 52 9.36 9.64 -3.87
CA ARG A 52 7.91 9.49 -3.73
C ARG A 52 7.14 10.46 -4.62
N LYS A 53 7.63 11.69 -4.75
CA LYS A 53 7.03 12.68 -5.65
C LYS A 53 7.07 12.23 -7.11
N VAL A 54 8.22 11.78 -7.59
CA VAL A 54 8.38 11.29 -8.98
C VAL A 54 7.51 10.07 -9.25
N LEU A 55 7.42 9.14 -8.29
CA LEU A 55 6.66 7.90 -8.43
C LEU A 55 5.16 8.07 -8.13
N GLY A 56 4.70 9.25 -7.72
CA GLY A 56 3.32 9.47 -7.31
C GLY A 56 2.95 8.58 -6.12
N TYR A 57 3.67 8.72 -5.00
CA TYR A 57 3.37 8.08 -3.73
C TYR A 57 3.00 9.08 -2.65
N PRO A 58 2.30 8.67 -1.60
CA PRO A 58 2.03 9.55 -0.45
C PRO A 58 3.32 10.17 0.12
N PRO A 59 3.30 11.43 0.54
CA PRO A 59 2.15 12.32 0.75
C PRO A 59 1.69 13.13 -0.47
N TYR A 60 2.27 12.94 -1.65
CA TYR A 60 1.96 13.73 -2.85
C TYR A 60 0.69 13.29 -3.57
N VAL A 61 0.23 12.09 -3.31
CA VAL A 61 -1.04 11.53 -3.76
C VAL A 61 -1.71 10.81 -2.60
N ARG A 62 -3.02 10.61 -2.69
CA ARG A 62 -3.73 9.61 -1.89
C ARG A 62 -3.79 8.30 -2.65
N MET A 63 -3.85 7.21 -1.93
CA MET A 63 -3.92 5.87 -2.51
C MET A 63 -5.02 5.04 -1.82
N ALA A 64 -5.59 4.11 -2.56
CA ALA A 64 -6.35 3.02 -1.99
C ALA A 64 -5.88 1.70 -2.59
N ASN A 65 -5.74 0.69 -1.76
CA ASN A 65 -5.45 -0.67 -2.13
C ASN A 65 -6.73 -1.50 -2.02
N VAL A 66 -7.27 -1.95 -3.15
CA VAL A 66 -8.40 -2.87 -3.19
C VAL A 66 -7.85 -4.28 -3.29
N LEU A 67 -7.82 -4.98 -2.17
CA LEU A 67 -7.31 -6.33 -2.04
C LEU A 67 -8.40 -7.35 -2.34
N VAL A 68 -8.10 -8.33 -3.18
CA VAL A 68 -8.95 -9.48 -3.51
C VAL A 68 -8.22 -10.76 -3.11
N TRP A 69 -8.90 -11.66 -2.39
CA TRP A 69 -8.29 -12.94 -2.05
C TRP A 69 -9.29 -14.08 -1.99
N GLY A 70 -8.80 -15.30 -2.26
CA GLY A 70 -9.61 -16.52 -2.28
C GLY A 70 -8.76 -17.77 -2.41
N LYS A 71 -9.42 -18.91 -2.43
CA LYS A 71 -8.74 -20.22 -2.51
C LYS A 71 -8.36 -20.61 -3.95
N ARG A 72 -9.06 -20.08 -4.95
CA ARG A 72 -8.87 -20.37 -6.36
C ARG A 72 -8.25 -19.17 -7.06
N GLU A 73 -7.10 -19.36 -7.66
CA GLU A 73 -6.34 -18.31 -8.31
C GLU A 73 -7.12 -17.64 -9.43
N GLU A 74 -7.72 -18.44 -10.33
CA GLU A 74 -8.46 -17.92 -11.47
C GLU A 74 -9.70 -17.11 -11.06
N ALA A 75 -10.32 -17.44 -9.93
CA ALA A 75 -11.45 -16.66 -9.40
C ALA A 75 -10.97 -15.32 -8.84
N VAL A 76 -9.83 -15.32 -8.14
CA VAL A 76 -9.23 -14.10 -7.59
C VAL A 76 -8.78 -13.16 -8.69
N GLN A 77 -8.09 -13.69 -9.71
CA GLN A 77 -7.64 -12.93 -10.86
C GLN A 77 -8.82 -12.28 -11.59
N ARG A 78 -9.83 -13.06 -11.99
CA ARG A 78 -11.04 -12.53 -12.67
C ARG A 78 -11.72 -11.44 -11.85
N ALA A 79 -11.90 -11.68 -10.55
CA ALA A 79 -12.55 -10.70 -9.69
C ALA A 79 -11.73 -9.40 -9.55
N ALA A 80 -10.40 -9.48 -9.55
CA ALA A 80 -9.53 -8.31 -9.54
C ALA A 80 -9.59 -7.54 -10.86
N GLU A 81 -9.58 -8.23 -12.01
CA GLU A 81 -9.71 -7.63 -13.33
C GLU A 81 -11.08 -6.96 -13.51
N GLU A 82 -12.16 -7.60 -13.08
CA GLU A 82 -13.50 -6.99 -13.07
C GLU A 82 -13.56 -5.74 -12.20
N LEU A 83 -12.92 -5.74 -11.03
CA LEU A 83 -12.83 -4.56 -10.16
C LEU A 83 -12.04 -3.43 -10.80
N GLU A 84 -10.96 -3.74 -11.51
CA GLU A 84 -10.21 -2.76 -12.29
C GLU A 84 -11.10 -2.10 -13.34
N GLU A 85 -11.83 -2.89 -14.13
CA GLU A 85 -12.72 -2.36 -15.16
C GLU A 85 -13.83 -1.48 -14.58
N GLN A 86 -14.45 -1.90 -13.48
CA GLN A 86 -15.46 -1.13 -12.76
C GLN A 86 -14.89 0.18 -12.22
N LEU A 87 -13.71 0.15 -11.62
CA LEU A 87 -13.02 1.35 -11.13
C LEU A 87 -12.69 2.31 -12.28
N ARG A 88 -12.17 1.80 -13.40
CA ARG A 88 -11.88 2.63 -14.58
C ARG A 88 -13.16 3.26 -15.17
N ALA A 89 -14.27 2.53 -15.20
CA ALA A 89 -15.55 3.06 -15.62
C ALA A 89 -16.02 4.18 -14.66
N LEU A 90 -16.01 3.94 -13.36
CA LEU A 90 -16.39 4.94 -12.37
C LEU A 90 -15.51 6.20 -12.43
N VAL A 91 -14.22 6.05 -12.70
CA VAL A 91 -13.31 7.20 -12.85
C VAL A 91 -13.70 8.01 -14.08
N ARG A 92 -13.95 7.37 -15.23
CA ARG A 92 -14.39 8.08 -16.45
C ARG A 92 -15.71 8.83 -16.25
N ASP A 93 -16.67 8.19 -15.61
CA ASP A 93 -18.04 8.69 -15.54
C ASP A 93 -18.24 9.72 -14.41
N PHE A 94 -17.39 9.67 -13.40
CA PHE A 94 -17.70 10.33 -12.14
C PHE A 94 -16.59 11.17 -11.52
N ALA A 95 -15.33 10.77 -11.65
CA ALA A 95 -14.24 11.34 -10.86
C ALA A 95 -13.36 12.33 -11.64
N GLY A 96 -13.41 12.31 -12.97
CA GLY A 96 -12.61 13.20 -13.81
C GLY A 96 -11.12 12.86 -13.79
N GLU A 97 -10.28 13.82 -14.20
CA GLU A 97 -8.84 13.61 -14.48
C GLU A 97 -7.95 13.41 -13.24
N GLY A 98 -8.50 13.51 -12.03
CA GLY A 98 -7.71 13.43 -10.78
C GLY A 98 -7.30 12.03 -10.34
N PHE A 99 -7.92 10.98 -10.92
CA PHE A 99 -7.76 9.59 -10.49
C PHE A 99 -6.99 8.75 -11.50
N THR A 100 -6.18 7.83 -10.99
CA THR A 100 -5.46 6.83 -11.79
C THR A 100 -5.72 5.46 -11.20
N VAL A 101 -6.17 4.51 -12.02
CA VAL A 101 -6.33 3.10 -11.65
C VAL A 101 -5.17 2.33 -12.26
N LEU A 102 -4.36 1.71 -11.40
CA LEU A 102 -3.28 0.82 -11.84
C LEU A 102 -3.86 -0.53 -12.27
N PRO A 103 -3.19 -1.26 -13.17
CA PRO A 103 -3.63 -2.59 -13.57
C PRO A 103 -3.77 -3.52 -12.37
N ALA A 104 -4.75 -4.42 -12.40
CA ALA A 104 -4.86 -5.53 -11.47
C ALA A 104 -3.61 -6.41 -11.55
N GLY A 105 -3.15 -6.88 -10.41
CA GLY A 105 -1.98 -7.74 -10.36
C GLY A 105 -1.87 -8.51 -9.05
N PRO A 106 -1.01 -9.55 -9.02
CA PRO A 106 -0.74 -10.29 -7.80
C PRO A 106 -0.04 -9.41 -6.76
N CYS A 107 -0.36 -9.63 -5.50
CA CYS A 107 0.37 -8.99 -4.40
C CYS A 107 1.81 -9.51 -4.33
N VAL A 108 2.71 -8.77 -3.68
CA VAL A 108 4.10 -9.19 -3.42
C VAL A 108 4.13 -10.57 -2.74
N LEU A 109 3.20 -10.82 -1.82
CA LEU A 109 2.93 -12.14 -1.26
C LEU A 109 1.67 -12.71 -1.94
N GLU A 110 1.85 -13.21 -3.16
CA GLU A 110 0.79 -13.72 -4.02
C GLU A 110 -0.03 -14.84 -3.35
N LYS A 111 0.63 -15.69 -2.58
CA LYS A 111 -0.03 -16.78 -1.85
C LYS A 111 0.35 -16.74 -0.37
N LEU A 112 -0.65 -16.60 0.49
CA LEU A 112 -0.47 -16.56 1.93
C LEU A 112 -1.48 -17.50 2.60
N ARG A 113 -1.00 -18.47 3.41
CA ARG A 113 -1.83 -19.44 4.16
C ARG A 113 -2.87 -20.15 3.30
N GLY A 114 -2.49 -20.50 2.06
CA GLY A 114 -3.35 -21.23 1.13
C GLY A 114 -4.37 -20.38 0.37
N THR A 115 -4.31 -19.06 0.48
CA THR A 115 -5.13 -18.11 -0.28
C THR A 115 -4.28 -17.32 -1.26
N TYR A 116 -4.77 -17.15 -2.50
CA TYR A 116 -4.20 -16.27 -3.50
C TYR A 116 -4.66 -14.84 -3.23
N ARG A 117 -3.80 -13.87 -3.56
CA ARG A 117 -4.01 -12.45 -3.25
C ARG A 117 -3.64 -11.59 -4.46
N TRP A 118 -4.61 -10.83 -4.92
CA TRP A 118 -4.45 -9.82 -5.97
C TRP A 118 -4.91 -8.47 -5.47
N HIS A 119 -4.49 -7.42 -6.13
CA HIS A 119 -4.91 -6.08 -5.77
C HIS A 119 -5.10 -5.16 -6.98
N VAL A 120 -5.92 -4.14 -6.78
CA VAL A 120 -6.06 -2.99 -7.67
C VAL A 120 -5.74 -1.75 -6.86
N VAL A 121 -4.79 -0.95 -7.33
CA VAL A 121 -4.40 0.29 -6.65
C VAL A 121 -5.01 1.48 -7.38
N VAL A 122 -5.69 2.34 -6.62
CA VAL A 122 -6.20 3.62 -7.09
C VAL A 122 -5.37 4.73 -6.47
N LYS A 123 -4.94 5.69 -7.30
CA LYS A 123 -4.25 6.91 -6.87
C LYS A 123 -5.11 8.12 -7.21
N CYS A 124 -5.08 9.15 -6.38
CA CYS A 124 -5.71 10.42 -6.69
C CYS A 124 -4.93 11.59 -6.08
N ARG A 125 -5.28 12.81 -6.47
CA ARG A 125 -4.72 14.00 -5.84
C ARG A 125 -5.11 14.07 -4.36
N PRO A 126 -4.34 14.76 -3.51
CA PRO A 126 -4.63 14.85 -2.07
C PRO A 126 -6.02 15.40 -1.74
N ASP A 127 -6.54 16.29 -2.59
CA ASP A 127 -7.82 16.96 -2.39
C ASP A 127 -9.02 16.18 -2.98
N ASP A 128 -8.77 15.09 -3.71
CA ASP A 128 -9.83 14.27 -4.29
C ASP A 128 -10.41 13.29 -3.25
N ASP A 129 -11.72 13.05 -3.33
CA ASP A 129 -12.43 12.16 -2.41
C ASP A 129 -12.41 10.70 -2.87
N ILE A 130 -11.33 10.00 -2.56
CA ILE A 130 -11.16 8.59 -2.87
C ILE A 130 -12.21 7.70 -2.17
N ALA A 131 -12.66 8.10 -0.98
CA ALA A 131 -13.66 7.34 -0.23
C ALA A 131 -15.03 7.35 -0.94
N ARG A 132 -15.38 8.46 -1.57
CA ARG A 132 -16.61 8.58 -2.36
C ARG A 132 -16.59 7.68 -3.59
N LEU A 133 -15.46 7.59 -4.30
CA LEU A 133 -15.28 6.68 -5.43
C LEU A 133 -15.48 5.23 -4.99
N LEU A 134 -14.79 4.82 -3.92
CA LEU A 134 -14.86 3.46 -3.38
C LEU A 134 -16.27 3.12 -2.85
N SER A 135 -16.93 4.06 -2.18
CA SER A 135 -18.30 3.86 -1.70
C SER A 135 -19.28 3.58 -2.86
N ARG A 136 -19.08 4.19 -4.02
CA ARG A 136 -19.87 3.87 -5.21
C ARG A 136 -19.59 2.49 -5.75
N LEU A 137 -18.33 2.10 -5.85
CA LEU A 137 -17.94 0.75 -6.26
C LEU A 137 -18.67 -0.30 -5.43
N PHE A 138 -18.61 -0.18 -4.09
CA PHE A 138 -19.19 -1.19 -3.19
C PHE A 138 -20.71 -1.17 -3.11
N ARG A 139 -21.37 -0.07 -3.49
CA ARG A 139 -22.85 -0.02 -3.60
C ARG A 139 -23.39 -0.80 -4.80
N THR A 140 -22.63 -0.85 -5.88
CA THR A 140 -23.06 -1.50 -7.13
C THR A 140 -22.55 -2.93 -7.26
N ARG A 141 -21.53 -3.29 -6.46
CA ARG A 141 -20.92 -4.62 -6.51
C ARG A 141 -21.83 -5.67 -5.89
N LYS A 142 -22.04 -6.76 -6.60
CA LYS A 142 -22.66 -7.96 -6.03
C LYS A 142 -21.61 -8.74 -5.23
N ALA A 143 -22.04 -9.31 -4.09
CA ALA A 143 -21.17 -10.18 -3.31
C ALA A 143 -20.84 -11.43 -4.15
N ASP A 144 -19.56 -11.77 -4.19
CA ASP A 144 -19.06 -13.02 -4.74
C ASP A 144 -18.79 -13.97 -3.57
N THR A 145 -19.17 -15.25 -3.73
CA THR A 145 -18.97 -16.28 -2.70
C THR A 145 -17.60 -16.95 -2.77
N GLU A 146 -16.89 -16.82 -3.90
CA GLU A 146 -15.57 -17.44 -4.11
C GLU A 146 -14.40 -16.58 -3.65
N VAL A 147 -14.61 -15.24 -3.57
CA VAL A 147 -13.56 -14.29 -3.23
C VAL A 147 -13.99 -13.32 -2.15
N ASN A 148 -13.03 -12.85 -1.40
CA ASN A 148 -13.20 -11.77 -0.44
C ASN A 148 -12.56 -10.50 -1.01
N VAL A 149 -13.09 -9.34 -0.61
CA VAL A 149 -12.54 -8.04 -1.00
C VAL A 149 -12.46 -7.15 0.23
N ALA A 150 -11.32 -6.48 0.39
CA ALA A 150 -11.13 -5.42 1.38
C ALA A 150 -10.50 -4.20 0.73
N VAL A 151 -10.67 -3.06 1.38
CA VAL A 151 -10.07 -1.80 0.96
C VAL A 151 -9.26 -1.23 2.10
N ASP A 152 -8.04 -0.85 1.79
CA ASP A 152 -7.19 -0.06 2.66
C ASP A 152 -6.96 1.31 2.01
N VAL A 153 -7.40 2.37 2.70
CA VAL A 153 -7.25 3.75 2.23
C VAL A 153 -6.04 4.37 2.91
N ASP A 154 -5.20 4.99 2.10
CA ASP A 154 -3.89 5.53 2.49
C ASP A 154 -3.01 4.46 3.17
N PRO A 155 -2.80 3.30 2.49
CA PRO A 155 -2.08 2.17 3.06
C PRO A 155 -0.63 2.53 3.39
N ASN A 156 -0.12 2.00 4.49
CA ASN A 156 1.29 2.16 4.86
C ASN A 156 2.22 1.33 3.96
N ASP A 157 1.73 0.23 3.44
CA ASP A 157 2.38 -0.64 2.46
C ASP A 157 1.35 -1.31 1.55
N LEU A 158 1.81 -2.00 0.52
CA LEU A 158 0.98 -2.72 -0.46
C LEU A 158 1.17 -4.25 -0.37
N LEU A 159 1.52 -4.77 0.80
CA LEU A 159 1.75 -6.19 1.04
C LEU A 159 0.48 -7.04 1.06
#